data_cd85c1a597af78189b2cfeae81cf60e4
#
_entry.id   cd85c1a597af78189b2cfeae81cf60e4
#
_cell.length_a   1.000
_cell.length_b   1.000
_cell.length_c   1.000
_cell.angle_alpha   90.00
_cell.angle_beta   90.00
_cell.angle_gamma   90.00
#
_symmetry.space_group_name_H-M   'P 1'
#
loop_
_entity.id
_entity.type
_entity.pdbx_description
1 polymer ?
#
loop_
_entity_poly.entity_id
_entity_poly.type
_entity_poly.pdbx_seq_one_letter_code
_entity_poly.pdbx_strand_id
1 'polypeptide(L)'
;MLEKDISGYEGEFSELIRQAPTLYRMMTKLLDDPALPRSMSPLVIAAIAYFILPEDIIPEDKFGPVGYVDDIYLCAFVANEVIAASGSPDILVRNWDGLRPVVELVKEILDREKELIGDKRERIMQYIGLDQL
;
A
#
# COMPACT_ATOMS: atom_id res chain seq x y z
N MET A 1 7.61 14.77 -3.87
CA MET A 1 6.40 14.49 -3.10
C MET A 1 5.44 13.65 -3.91
N LEU A 2 4.78 12.72 -3.25
CA LEU A 2 3.88 11.81 -3.93
C LEU A 2 2.81 12.52 -4.75
N GLU A 3 2.13 13.47 -4.14
CA GLU A 3 1.04 14.14 -4.84
C GLU A 3 1.54 14.95 -6.04
N LYS A 4 2.68 15.58 -5.89
CA LYS A 4 3.24 16.37 -6.97
C LYS A 4 3.64 15.48 -8.14
N ASP A 5 4.14 14.29 -7.83
CA ASP A 5 4.62 13.38 -8.87
C ASP A 5 3.49 12.73 -9.65
N ILE A 6 2.34 12.52 -9.03
CA ILE A 6 1.29 11.73 -9.64
C ILE A 6 0.02 12.50 -9.98
N SER A 7 -0.12 13.73 -9.51
CA SER A 7 -1.39 14.44 -9.67
C SER A 7 -1.79 14.65 -11.13
N GLY A 8 -0.83 14.73 -12.04
CA GLY A 8 -1.11 14.91 -13.46
C GLY A 8 -1.01 13.63 -14.28
N TYR A 9 -0.76 12.51 -13.63
CA TYR A 9 -0.57 11.26 -14.33
C TYR A 9 -1.91 10.73 -14.87
N GLU A 10 -1.93 10.34 -16.14
CA GLU A 10 -3.13 9.81 -16.77
C GLU A 10 -2.90 8.50 -17.50
N GLY A 11 -1.85 7.79 -17.14
CA GLY A 11 -1.57 6.49 -17.74
C GLY A 11 -2.42 5.39 -17.15
N GLU A 12 -2.03 4.17 -17.48
CA GLU A 12 -2.68 2.97 -16.95
C GLU A 12 -2.64 2.99 -15.42
N PHE A 13 -3.73 2.57 -14.79
CA PHE A 13 -3.87 2.54 -13.33
C PHE A 13 -3.88 3.93 -12.68
N SER A 14 -4.08 4.99 -13.46
CA SER A 14 -4.01 6.34 -12.91
C SER A 14 -4.93 6.55 -11.71
N GLU A 15 -6.13 5.99 -11.78
CA GLU A 15 -7.10 6.15 -10.69
C GLU A 15 -6.59 5.50 -9.40
N LEU A 16 -6.01 4.32 -9.50
CA LEU A 16 -5.46 3.64 -8.33
C LEU A 16 -4.20 4.33 -7.82
N ILE A 17 -3.34 4.77 -8.73
CA ILE A 17 -2.11 5.45 -8.34
C ILE A 17 -2.41 6.73 -7.57
N ARG A 18 -3.49 7.42 -7.91
CA ARG A 18 -3.88 8.63 -7.20
C ARG A 18 -4.26 8.37 -5.76
N GLN A 19 -4.53 7.11 -5.40
CA GLN A 19 -4.82 6.75 -4.02
C GLN A 19 -3.56 6.59 -3.16
N ALA A 20 -2.38 6.62 -3.79
CA ALA A 20 -1.13 6.38 -3.05
C ALA A 20 -0.93 7.30 -1.85
N PRO A 21 -1.11 8.63 -1.97
CA PRO A 21 -0.92 9.50 -0.81
C PRO A 21 -1.89 9.18 0.33
N THR A 22 -3.14 8.84 -0.01
CA THR A 22 -4.14 8.53 1.00
C THR A 22 -3.82 7.21 1.70
N LEU A 23 -3.37 6.22 0.93
CA LEU A 23 -2.95 4.94 1.51
C LEU A 23 -1.75 5.12 2.43
N TYR A 24 -0.79 5.94 2.02
CA TYR A 24 0.37 6.23 2.84
C TYR A 24 -0.05 6.88 4.17
N ARG A 25 -0.94 7.87 4.10
CA ARG A 25 -1.44 8.51 5.32
C ARG A 25 -2.12 7.51 6.24
N MET A 26 -2.92 6.61 5.66
CA MET A 26 -3.57 5.58 6.48
C MET A 26 -2.54 4.72 7.20
N MET A 27 -1.48 4.31 6.50
CA MET A 27 -0.43 3.49 7.13
C MET A 27 0.20 4.22 8.32
N THR A 28 0.49 5.52 8.17
CA THR A 28 1.09 6.27 9.28
C THR A 28 0.12 6.38 10.46
N LYS A 29 -1.16 6.58 10.18
CA LYS A 29 -2.17 6.66 11.26
C LYS A 29 -2.37 5.33 11.94
N LEU A 30 -2.32 4.22 11.18
CA LEU A 30 -2.43 2.89 11.77
C LEU A 30 -1.32 2.65 12.77
N LEU A 31 -0.11 3.08 12.45
CA LEU A 31 1.02 2.88 13.33
C LEU A 31 0.82 3.55 14.68
N ASP A 32 0.10 4.67 14.70
CA ASP A 32 -0.19 5.41 15.93
C ASP A 32 -1.46 4.93 16.63
N ASP A 33 -2.24 4.05 16.02
CA ASP A 33 -3.49 3.61 16.61
C ASP A 33 -3.22 2.54 17.67
N PRO A 34 -3.66 2.76 18.92
CA PRO A 34 -3.39 1.78 19.99
C PRO A 34 -4.08 0.44 19.77
N ALA A 35 -5.08 0.37 18.90
CA ALA A 35 -5.76 -0.89 18.61
C ALA A 35 -5.05 -1.73 17.55
N LEU A 36 -3.98 -1.21 16.95
CA LEU A 36 -3.24 -1.98 15.96
C LEU A 36 -2.58 -3.18 16.65
N PRO A 37 -2.84 -4.41 16.21
CA PRO A 37 -2.16 -5.57 16.79
C PRO A 37 -0.64 -5.39 16.68
N ARG A 38 0.06 -5.68 17.77
CA ARG A 38 1.50 -5.51 17.78
C ARG A 38 2.23 -6.29 16.69
N SER A 39 1.70 -7.46 16.37
CA SER A 39 2.29 -8.28 15.31
C SER A 39 2.24 -7.61 13.95
N MET A 40 1.38 -6.63 13.78
CA MET A 40 1.23 -5.93 12.51
C MET A 40 2.15 -4.71 12.39
N SER A 41 2.70 -4.21 13.51
CA SER A 41 3.53 -3.03 13.45
C SER A 41 4.71 -3.16 12.48
N PRO A 42 5.47 -4.25 12.48
CA PRO A 42 6.59 -4.38 11.54
C PRO A 42 6.14 -4.33 10.09
N LEU A 43 4.98 -4.89 9.77
CA LEU A 43 4.47 -4.87 8.39
C LEU A 43 4.04 -3.47 7.99
N VAL A 44 3.37 -2.75 8.88
CA VAL A 44 2.96 -1.38 8.61
C VAL A 44 4.20 -0.49 8.41
N ILE A 45 5.21 -0.67 9.27
CA ILE A 45 6.46 0.07 9.12
C ILE A 45 7.13 -0.24 7.79
N ALA A 46 7.13 -1.51 7.38
CA ALA A 46 7.73 -1.90 6.12
C ALA A 46 7.02 -1.26 4.93
N ALA A 47 5.68 -1.18 4.99
CA ALA A 47 4.92 -0.53 3.93
C ALA A 47 5.27 0.96 3.84
N ILE A 48 5.38 1.62 4.98
CA ILE A 48 5.75 3.03 5.02
C ILE A 48 7.16 3.22 4.44
N ALA A 49 8.09 2.37 4.85
CA ALA A 49 9.47 2.46 4.39
C ALA A 49 9.56 2.27 2.88
N TYR A 50 8.75 1.39 2.33
CA TYR A 50 8.75 1.14 0.89
C TYR A 50 8.42 2.40 0.11
N PHE A 51 7.49 3.22 0.63
CA PHE A 51 7.13 4.48 -0.02
C PHE A 51 8.29 5.47 -0.07
N ILE A 52 9.14 5.47 0.96
CA ILE A 52 10.14 6.53 1.08
C ILE A 52 11.54 6.09 0.68
N LEU A 53 11.75 4.80 0.40
CA LEU A 53 13.05 4.34 -0.05
C LEU A 53 13.31 4.80 -1.49
N PRO A 54 14.53 5.22 -1.80
CA PRO A 54 14.84 5.70 -3.15
C PRO A 54 14.90 4.58 -4.18
N GLU A 55 15.08 3.34 -3.76
CA GLU A 55 15.17 2.21 -4.66
C GLU A 55 14.09 1.20 -4.34
N ASP A 56 13.33 0.84 -5.37
CA ASP A 56 12.28 -0.17 -5.27
C ASP A 56 12.65 -1.36 -6.13
N ILE A 57 11.81 -2.39 -6.06
CA ILE A 57 11.98 -3.56 -6.90
C ILE A 57 11.95 -3.15 -8.37
N ILE A 58 11.12 -2.18 -8.71
CA ILE A 58 11.08 -1.60 -10.05
C ILE A 58 11.78 -0.24 -9.98
N PRO A 59 12.69 0.06 -10.90
CA PRO A 59 13.33 1.39 -10.89
C PRO A 59 12.32 2.48 -11.22
N GLU A 60 11.73 3.05 -10.21
CA GLU A 60 10.64 4.02 -10.37
C GLU A 60 11.08 5.31 -11.04
N ASP A 61 12.31 5.69 -10.86
CA ASP A 61 12.83 6.90 -11.46
C ASP A 61 12.75 6.86 -12.98
N LYS A 62 12.67 5.67 -13.54
CA LYS A 62 12.56 5.49 -14.99
C LYS A 62 11.11 5.49 -15.47
N PHE A 63 10.18 5.26 -14.57
CA PHE A 63 8.77 5.10 -14.93
C PHE A 63 7.87 6.12 -14.24
N GLY A 64 8.45 6.96 -13.40
CA GLY A 64 7.67 7.97 -12.69
C GLY A 64 6.59 7.37 -11.82
N PRO A 65 5.37 7.93 -11.91
CA PRO A 65 4.28 7.48 -11.02
C PRO A 65 3.92 6.02 -11.17
N VAL A 66 4.26 5.38 -12.27
CA VAL A 66 3.92 3.98 -12.49
C VAL A 66 4.58 3.10 -11.43
N GLY A 67 5.73 3.52 -10.91
CA GLY A 67 6.42 2.78 -9.86
C GLY A 67 5.63 2.68 -8.58
N TYR A 68 4.70 3.61 -8.33
CA TYR A 68 3.87 3.57 -7.13
C TYR A 68 2.89 2.40 -7.12
N VAL A 69 2.78 1.68 -8.22
CA VAL A 69 1.94 0.49 -8.29
C VAL A 69 2.38 -0.54 -7.24
N ASP A 70 3.70 -0.70 -7.06
CA ASP A 70 4.21 -1.61 -6.03
C ASP A 70 3.82 -1.14 -4.63
N ASP A 71 3.91 0.16 -4.39
CA ASP A 71 3.57 0.75 -3.09
C ASP A 71 2.10 0.55 -2.78
N ILE A 72 1.24 0.77 -3.77
CA ILE A 72 -0.20 0.60 -3.61
C ILE A 72 -0.54 -0.83 -3.28
N TYR A 73 0.04 -1.77 -4.02
CA TYR A 73 -0.21 -3.18 -3.77
C TYR A 73 0.23 -3.57 -2.36
N LEU A 74 1.41 -3.14 -1.95
CA LEU A 74 1.93 -3.48 -0.64
C LEU A 74 1.03 -2.92 0.46
N CYS A 75 0.57 -1.68 0.32
CA CYS A 75 -0.34 -1.10 1.30
C CYS A 75 -1.65 -1.88 1.38
N ALA A 76 -2.19 -2.30 0.24
CA ALA A 76 -3.42 -3.09 0.25
C ALA A 76 -3.20 -4.44 0.90
N PHE A 77 -2.07 -5.07 0.63
CA PHE A 77 -1.74 -6.35 1.24
C PHE A 77 -1.66 -6.22 2.76
N VAL A 78 -0.90 -5.23 3.23
CA VAL A 78 -0.74 -5.02 4.68
C VAL A 78 -2.09 -4.66 5.31
N ALA A 79 -2.88 -3.80 4.65
CA ALA A 79 -4.20 -3.44 5.17
C ALA A 79 -5.08 -4.68 5.34
N ASN A 80 -5.04 -5.59 4.38
CA ASN A 80 -5.81 -6.82 4.46
C ASN A 80 -5.34 -7.69 5.63
N GLU A 81 -4.04 -7.74 5.86
CA GLU A 81 -3.49 -8.49 7.00
C GLU A 81 -3.91 -7.88 8.32
N VAL A 82 -3.99 -6.54 8.38
CA VAL A 82 -4.46 -5.86 9.58
C VAL A 82 -5.91 -6.21 9.87
N ILE A 83 -6.75 -6.26 8.84
CA ILE A 83 -8.15 -6.66 9.01
C ILE A 83 -8.21 -8.09 9.58
N ALA A 84 -7.42 -8.99 9.02
CA ALA A 84 -7.44 -10.39 9.49
C ALA A 84 -6.96 -10.49 10.93
N ALA A 85 -5.93 -9.75 11.29
CA ALA A 85 -5.36 -9.82 12.64
C ALA A 85 -6.28 -9.17 13.68
N SER A 86 -6.98 -8.10 13.30
CA SER A 86 -7.86 -7.39 14.24
C SER A 86 -9.27 -7.95 14.27
N GLY A 87 -9.63 -8.76 13.28
CA GLY A 87 -10.96 -9.35 13.18
C GLY A 87 -12.05 -8.44 12.62
N SER A 88 -11.69 -7.24 12.19
CA SER A 88 -12.66 -6.28 11.69
C SER A 88 -11.96 -5.20 10.86
N PRO A 89 -12.65 -4.63 9.86
CA PRO A 89 -12.08 -3.51 9.10
C PRO A 89 -12.18 -2.16 9.82
N ASP A 90 -12.77 -2.12 11.02
CA ASP A 90 -13.02 -0.85 11.72
C ASP A 90 -11.78 -0.01 11.90
N ILE A 91 -10.64 -0.64 12.20
CA ILE A 91 -9.41 0.11 12.40
C ILE A 91 -8.96 0.82 11.12
N LEU A 92 -9.20 0.20 9.96
CA LEU A 92 -8.89 0.85 8.70
C LEU A 92 -9.84 2.01 8.44
N VAL A 93 -11.12 1.76 8.65
CA VAL A 93 -12.16 2.75 8.35
C VAL A 93 -11.93 4.05 9.12
N ARG A 94 -11.63 3.95 10.41
CA ARG A 94 -11.46 5.15 11.22
C ARG A 94 -10.16 5.90 10.92
N ASN A 95 -9.20 5.24 10.30
CA ASN A 95 -7.93 5.88 9.93
C ASN A 95 -7.87 6.28 8.46
N TRP A 96 -8.97 6.13 7.75
CA TRP A 96 -9.04 6.40 6.31
C TRP A 96 -9.74 7.72 6.05
N ASP A 97 -9.12 8.57 5.25
CA ASP A 97 -9.70 9.87 4.91
C ASP A 97 -9.97 10.01 3.40
N GLY A 98 -9.95 8.91 2.67
CA GLY A 98 -10.22 8.94 1.24
C GLY A 98 -11.71 8.97 0.92
N LEU A 99 -12.02 9.26 -0.33
CA LEU A 99 -13.41 9.35 -0.80
C LEU A 99 -14.03 7.99 -1.07
N ARG A 100 -13.24 7.05 -1.56
CA ARG A 100 -13.72 5.69 -1.79
C ARG A 100 -13.69 4.90 -0.49
N PRO A 101 -14.64 3.98 -0.29
CA PRO A 101 -14.57 3.08 0.87
C PRO A 101 -13.27 2.28 0.85
N VAL A 102 -12.54 2.28 1.95
CA VAL A 102 -11.21 1.66 2.00
C VAL A 102 -11.25 0.16 1.75
N VAL A 103 -12.29 -0.52 2.25
CA VAL A 103 -12.38 -1.97 2.07
C VAL A 103 -12.55 -2.32 0.60
N GLU A 104 -13.36 -1.55 -0.13
CA GLU A 104 -13.52 -1.75 -1.57
C GLU A 104 -12.22 -1.52 -2.31
N LEU A 105 -11.51 -0.45 -1.95
CA LEU A 105 -10.25 -0.12 -2.60
C LEU A 105 -9.22 -1.22 -2.39
N VAL A 106 -9.09 -1.69 -1.15
CA VAL A 106 -8.16 -2.77 -0.83
C VAL A 106 -8.49 -4.02 -1.65
N LYS A 107 -9.77 -4.36 -1.70
CA LYS A 107 -10.19 -5.54 -2.44
C LYS A 107 -9.90 -5.40 -3.94
N GLU A 108 -10.20 -4.26 -4.51
CA GLU A 108 -9.93 -4.03 -5.92
C GLU A 108 -8.45 -4.16 -6.24
N ILE A 109 -7.60 -3.58 -5.41
CA ILE A 109 -6.15 -3.64 -5.63
C ILE A 109 -5.67 -5.08 -5.59
N LEU A 110 -6.11 -5.84 -4.58
CA LEU A 110 -5.68 -7.23 -4.45
C LEU A 110 -6.23 -8.11 -5.58
N ASP A 111 -7.45 -7.86 -6.02
CA ASP A 111 -8.05 -8.61 -7.11
C ASP A 111 -7.33 -8.37 -8.44
N ARG A 112 -6.65 -7.23 -8.55
CA ARG A 112 -5.92 -6.87 -9.76
C ARG A 112 -4.42 -7.10 -9.62
N GLU A 113 -4.03 -7.98 -8.72
CA GLU A 113 -2.62 -8.24 -8.45
C GLU A 113 -1.82 -8.53 -9.71
N LYS A 114 -2.32 -9.39 -10.58
CA LYS A 114 -1.59 -9.76 -11.80
C LYS A 114 -1.39 -8.58 -12.73
N GLU A 115 -2.40 -7.72 -12.84
CA GLU A 115 -2.30 -6.54 -13.68
C GLU A 115 -1.31 -5.53 -13.10
N LEU A 116 -1.31 -5.39 -11.78
CA LEU A 116 -0.52 -4.37 -11.12
C LEU A 116 0.94 -4.76 -10.95
N ILE A 117 1.21 -5.96 -10.50
CA ILE A 117 2.59 -6.35 -10.17
C ILE A 117 3.08 -7.59 -10.92
N GLY A 118 2.18 -8.31 -11.60
CA GLY A 118 2.59 -9.49 -12.37
C GLY A 118 3.34 -10.50 -11.52
N ASP A 119 4.55 -10.82 -11.94
CA ASP A 119 5.37 -11.84 -11.27
C ASP A 119 6.22 -11.27 -10.13
N LYS A 120 6.05 -9.99 -9.80
CA LYS A 120 6.92 -9.33 -8.81
C LYS A 120 6.50 -9.57 -7.36
N ARG A 121 5.40 -10.28 -7.15
CA ARG A 121 4.88 -10.48 -5.79
C ARG A 121 5.91 -11.04 -4.83
N GLU A 122 6.60 -12.10 -5.25
CA GLU A 122 7.60 -12.72 -4.37
C GLU A 122 8.74 -11.77 -4.02
N ARG A 123 9.19 -10.99 -4.99
CA ARG A 123 10.27 -10.04 -4.74
C ARG A 123 9.83 -8.95 -3.77
N ILE A 124 8.59 -8.48 -3.89
CA ILE A 124 8.04 -7.50 -2.97
C ILE A 124 7.94 -8.09 -1.57
N MET A 125 7.46 -9.33 -1.46
CA MET A 125 7.33 -9.99 -0.16
C MET A 125 8.68 -10.23 0.48
N GLN A 126 9.69 -10.61 -0.30
CA GLN A 126 11.04 -10.78 0.23
C GLN A 126 11.59 -9.47 0.76
N TYR A 127 11.32 -8.38 0.05
CA TYR A 127 11.81 -7.07 0.46
C TYR A 127 11.33 -6.71 1.87
N ILE A 128 10.11 -7.05 2.21
CA ILE A 128 9.57 -6.72 3.54
C ILE A 128 9.63 -7.90 4.51
N GLY A 129 10.24 -9.00 4.10
CA GLY A 129 10.45 -10.16 4.97
C GLY A 129 9.25 -11.07 5.14
N LEU A 130 8.17 -10.86 4.38
CA LEU A 130 6.96 -11.68 4.52
C LEU A 130 7.13 -13.10 4.03
N ASP A 131 8.07 -13.34 3.16
CA ASP A 131 8.32 -14.69 2.65
C ASP A 131 8.87 -15.62 3.73
N GLN A 132 9.23 -15.06 4.88
CA GLN A 132 9.78 -15.83 5.99
C GLN A 132 8.78 -16.07 7.11
N LEU A 133 7.57 -15.66 6.92
CA LEU A 133 6.50 -15.83 7.90
C LEU A 133 5.76 -17.19 7.76
#